data_2cdf62746fd91defed61c50168a4e98f
#
_entry.id   2cdf62746fd91defed61c50168a4e98f
#
_cell.length_a   1.000
_cell.length_b   1.000
_cell.length_c   1.000
_cell.angle_alpha   90.00
_cell.angle_beta   90.00
_cell.angle_gamma   90.00
#
_symmetry.space_group_name_H-M   'P 1'
#
loop_
_entity.id
_entity.type
_entity.pdbx_description
1 polymer ?
#
loop_
_entity_poly.entity_id
_entity_poly.type
_entity_poly.pdbx_seq_one_letter_code
_entity_poly.pdbx_strand_id
1 'polypeptide(L)'
;EEAVYAHVARFLQPEFFKEQKGKPNAPFTSALTQKQVNQIMERAVLQSERYRALKAAGASQEEIHRSFHTPTEMTLFTYHGDIDTMMMPIDSIRYVKSFLRAGFMSMDPKTGAVKAYVGGLDYSHFMYDMVTGGRRQVGSTIKPFLYSLAMENGFTPCSMAPNVQQSYRVGNQTWTPRNANRKRYGEMVSLKWGLAQSNNWISAYLMSKLN
;
A
#
# COMPACT_ATOMS: atom_id res chain seq x y z
N GLU A 1 -19.36 -0.57 5.70
CA GLU A 1 -18.57 0.67 5.64
C GLU A 1 -18.21 1.14 7.04
N GLU A 2 -19.20 1.35 7.91
CA GLU A 2 -19.03 1.83 9.29
C GLU A 2 -17.99 1.03 10.10
N ALA A 3 -18.00 -0.30 10.03
CA ALA A 3 -17.03 -1.15 10.74
C ALA A 3 -15.59 -0.93 10.27
N VAL A 4 -15.37 -0.74 8.97
CA VAL A 4 -14.04 -0.47 8.40
C VAL A 4 -13.58 0.91 8.82
N TYR A 5 -14.45 1.92 8.73
CA TYR A 5 -14.18 3.28 9.17
C TYR A 5 -13.81 3.32 10.67
N ALA A 6 -14.66 2.74 11.52
CA ALA A 6 -14.46 2.74 12.97
C ALA A 6 -13.15 2.05 13.37
N HIS A 7 -12.80 0.94 12.73
CA HIS A 7 -11.53 0.23 13.01
C HIS A 7 -10.32 1.08 12.63
N VAL A 8 -10.32 1.68 11.45
CA VAL A 8 -9.22 2.55 11.02
C VAL A 8 -9.11 3.78 11.90
N ALA A 9 -10.23 4.46 12.16
CA ALA A 9 -10.26 5.69 12.96
C ALA A 9 -9.78 5.48 14.42
N ARG A 10 -10.22 4.38 15.05
CA ARG A 10 -9.97 4.14 16.49
C ARG A 10 -8.65 3.47 16.77
N PHE A 11 -8.13 2.64 15.85
CA PHE A 11 -6.98 1.80 16.13
C PHE A 11 -5.80 2.08 15.19
N LEU A 12 -6.01 2.00 13.88
CA LEU A 12 -4.89 2.04 12.95
C LEU A 12 -4.32 3.44 12.73
N GLN A 13 -5.19 4.45 12.60
CA GLN A 13 -4.74 5.83 12.35
C GLN A 13 -4.00 6.44 13.54
N PRO A 14 -4.47 6.30 14.79
CA PRO A 14 -3.72 6.78 15.95
C PRO A 14 -2.35 6.13 16.11
N GLU A 15 -2.24 4.82 15.90
CA GLU A 15 -0.94 4.13 15.94
C GLU A 15 -0.02 4.58 14.80
N PHE A 16 -0.56 4.78 13.59
CA PHE A 16 0.21 5.34 12.49
C PHE A 16 0.75 6.74 12.81
N PHE A 17 -0.08 7.64 13.33
CA PHE A 17 0.37 8.98 13.73
C PHE A 17 1.45 8.93 14.81
N LYS A 18 1.28 8.07 15.81
CA LYS A 18 2.28 7.85 16.86
C LYS A 18 3.61 7.35 16.30
N GLU A 19 3.54 6.38 15.39
CA GLU A 19 4.72 5.82 14.73
C GLU A 19 5.44 6.86 13.83
N GLN A 20 4.70 7.75 13.17
CA GLN A 20 5.25 8.77 12.28
C GLN A 20 5.77 10.02 13.01
N LYS A 21 5.43 10.18 14.29
CA LYS A 21 5.82 11.36 15.08
C LYS A 21 7.34 11.51 15.13
N GLY A 22 7.84 12.67 14.71
CA GLY A 22 9.26 13.00 14.72
C GLY A 22 10.08 12.42 13.56
N LYS A 23 9.47 11.66 12.65
CA LYS A 23 10.18 11.19 11.45
C LYS A 23 10.26 12.32 10.39
N PRO A 24 11.44 12.59 9.81
CA PRO A 24 11.65 13.75 8.92
C PRO A 24 10.84 13.65 7.61
N ASN A 25 10.58 12.43 7.13
CA ASN A 25 9.83 12.20 5.89
C ASN A 25 8.33 11.94 6.12
N ALA A 26 7.83 12.06 7.37
CA ALA A 26 6.42 11.79 7.64
C ALA A 26 5.48 12.58 6.71
N PRO A 27 4.40 11.96 6.24
CA PRO A 27 3.92 10.59 6.47
C PRO A 27 4.53 9.52 5.54
N PHE A 28 5.56 9.85 4.79
CA PHE A 28 6.16 8.95 3.82
C PHE A 28 7.14 7.97 4.49
N THR A 29 7.32 6.81 3.84
CA THR A 29 8.28 5.81 4.32
C THR A 29 9.73 6.34 4.28
N SER A 30 10.54 5.95 5.26
CA SER A 30 11.98 6.26 5.31
C SER A 30 12.79 5.67 4.15
N ALA A 31 12.21 4.73 3.39
CA ALA A 31 12.83 4.17 2.18
C ALA A 31 12.86 5.18 1.01
N LEU A 32 12.06 6.25 1.06
CA LEU A 32 12.06 7.30 0.04
C LEU A 32 13.14 8.34 0.33
N THR A 33 13.85 8.72 -0.72
CA THR A 33 14.75 9.87 -0.67
C THR A 33 13.97 11.18 -0.62
N GLN A 34 14.57 12.25 -0.12
CA GLN A 34 13.94 13.58 -0.10
C GLN A 34 13.51 14.02 -1.51
N LYS A 35 14.31 13.73 -2.53
CA LYS A 35 13.96 14.01 -3.93
C LYS A 35 12.65 13.32 -4.36
N GLN A 36 12.46 12.06 -3.98
CA GLN A 36 11.22 11.32 -4.28
C GLN A 36 10.02 11.89 -3.51
N VAL A 37 10.22 12.28 -2.24
CA VAL A 37 9.17 12.94 -1.46
C VAL A 37 8.76 14.26 -2.11
N ASN A 38 9.73 15.08 -2.51
CA ASN A 38 9.46 16.35 -3.21
C ASN A 38 8.68 16.12 -4.51
N GLN A 39 9.07 15.14 -5.33
CA GLN A 39 8.34 14.80 -6.56
C GLN A 39 6.89 14.36 -6.29
N ILE A 40 6.63 13.62 -5.20
CA ILE A 40 5.28 13.24 -4.80
C ILE A 40 4.45 14.45 -4.41
N MET A 41 5.06 15.37 -3.65
CA MET A 41 4.40 16.61 -3.23
C MET A 41 4.12 17.54 -4.41
N GLU A 42 5.08 17.74 -5.30
CA GLU A 42 4.91 18.53 -6.53
C GLU A 42 3.77 18.00 -7.40
N ARG A 43 3.71 16.68 -7.63
CA ARG A 43 2.58 16.07 -8.37
C ARG A 43 1.24 16.33 -7.68
N ALA A 44 1.19 16.27 -6.36
CA ALA A 44 -0.02 16.52 -5.62
C ALA A 44 -0.45 18.01 -5.71
N VAL A 45 0.49 18.94 -5.68
CA VAL A 45 0.24 20.37 -5.95
C VAL A 45 -0.36 20.55 -7.34
N LEU A 46 0.26 19.99 -8.38
CA LEU A 46 -0.22 20.10 -9.77
C LEU A 46 -1.62 19.50 -9.98
N GLN A 47 -1.98 18.49 -9.20
CA GLN A 47 -3.28 17.83 -9.25
C GLN A 47 -4.35 18.52 -8.39
N SER A 48 -3.97 19.47 -7.54
CA SER A 48 -4.89 20.16 -6.65
C SER A 48 -5.81 21.12 -7.39
N GLU A 49 -6.99 21.31 -6.85
CA GLU A 49 -7.98 22.25 -7.39
C GLU A 49 -7.47 23.69 -7.35
N ARG A 50 -6.80 24.06 -6.25
CA ARG A 50 -6.15 25.38 -6.09
C ARG A 50 -5.17 25.68 -7.23
N TYR A 51 -4.30 24.72 -7.60
CA TYR A 51 -3.36 24.89 -8.69
C TYR A 51 -4.08 25.12 -10.02
N ARG A 52 -5.10 24.31 -10.30
CA ARG A 52 -5.88 24.42 -11.56
C ARG A 52 -6.60 25.76 -11.64
N ALA A 53 -7.21 26.20 -10.55
CA ALA A 53 -7.92 27.49 -10.49
C ALA A 53 -6.96 28.68 -10.70
N LEU A 54 -5.84 28.71 -10.00
CA LEU A 54 -4.81 29.77 -10.18
C LEU A 54 -4.25 29.79 -11.59
N LYS A 55 -3.94 28.62 -12.16
CA LYS A 55 -3.44 28.51 -13.52
C LYS A 55 -4.48 28.98 -14.55
N ALA A 56 -5.74 28.63 -14.38
CA ALA A 56 -6.83 29.10 -15.23
C ALA A 56 -7.05 30.62 -15.13
N ALA A 57 -6.79 31.21 -13.97
CA ALA A 57 -6.81 32.66 -13.74
C ALA A 57 -5.57 33.38 -14.29
N GLY A 58 -4.61 32.68 -14.91
CA GLY A 58 -3.41 33.28 -15.49
C GLY A 58 -2.31 33.64 -14.49
N ALA A 59 -2.35 33.11 -13.26
CA ALA A 59 -1.34 33.39 -12.26
C ALA A 59 0.05 32.88 -12.67
N SER A 60 1.08 33.65 -12.38
CA SER A 60 2.47 33.30 -12.59
C SER A 60 2.91 32.14 -11.68
N GLN A 61 4.01 31.49 -12.02
CA GLN A 61 4.58 30.41 -11.18
C GLN A 61 4.96 30.91 -9.77
N GLU A 62 5.42 32.15 -9.65
CA GLU A 62 5.76 32.76 -8.37
C GLU A 62 4.52 33.01 -7.50
N GLU A 63 3.44 33.50 -8.08
CA GLU A 63 2.17 33.68 -7.40
C GLU A 63 1.56 32.37 -6.95
N ILE A 64 1.59 31.34 -7.81
CA ILE A 64 1.15 29.98 -7.46
C ILE A 64 2.00 29.46 -6.29
N HIS A 65 3.32 29.53 -6.38
CA HIS A 65 4.22 29.07 -5.30
C HIS A 65 3.90 29.81 -3.99
N ARG A 66 3.79 31.13 -4.01
CA ARG A 66 3.45 31.95 -2.85
C ARG A 66 2.12 31.53 -2.24
N SER A 67 1.09 31.30 -3.07
CA SER A 67 -0.22 30.85 -2.62
C SER A 67 -0.18 29.51 -1.85
N PHE A 68 0.70 28.59 -2.21
CA PHE A 68 0.85 27.32 -1.49
C PHE A 68 1.64 27.43 -0.19
N HIS A 69 2.41 28.52 0.00
CA HIS A 69 3.27 28.76 1.18
C HIS A 69 2.78 29.92 2.05
N THR A 70 1.58 30.42 1.81
CA THR A 70 0.94 31.43 2.66
C THR A 70 -0.19 30.78 3.46
N PRO A 71 -0.22 30.91 4.79
CA PRO A 71 -1.30 30.39 5.61
C PRO A 71 -2.65 30.90 5.11
N THR A 72 -3.58 30.00 4.96
CA THR A 72 -4.94 30.27 4.45
C THR A 72 -5.93 29.52 5.33
N GLU A 73 -7.07 30.15 5.60
CA GLU A 73 -8.18 29.49 6.26
C GLU A 73 -8.69 28.35 5.39
N MET A 74 -8.87 27.17 6.00
CA MET A 74 -9.34 25.99 5.32
C MET A 74 -9.97 25.00 6.28
N THR A 75 -10.90 24.23 5.78
CA THR A 75 -11.52 23.12 6.50
C THR A 75 -10.74 21.83 6.25
N LEU A 76 -10.34 21.15 7.29
CA LEU A 76 -9.59 19.89 7.23
C LEU A 76 -10.41 18.73 7.79
N PHE A 77 -10.36 17.61 7.11
CA PHE A 77 -10.93 16.35 7.57
C PHE A 77 -10.24 15.85 8.83
N THR A 78 -11.04 15.42 9.82
CA THR A 78 -10.58 14.53 10.90
C THR A 78 -11.60 13.43 11.14
N TYR A 79 -11.18 12.32 11.78
CA TYR A 79 -12.12 11.26 12.16
C TYR A 79 -13.15 11.64 13.22
N HIS A 80 -13.07 12.87 13.76
CA HIS A 80 -13.99 13.43 14.74
C HIS A 80 -14.88 14.56 14.16
N GLY A 81 -14.86 14.71 12.84
CA GLY A 81 -15.51 15.77 12.09
C GLY A 81 -14.50 16.76 11.53
N ASP A 82 -14.98 17.59 10.63
CA ASP A 82 -14.16 18.61 9.99
C ASP A 82 -13.81 19.74 10.94
N ILE A 83 -12.61 20.29 10.81
CA ILE A 83 -12.14 21.41 11.61
C ILE A 83 -11.68 22.57 10.73
N ASP A 84 -12.02 23.79 11.09
CA ASP A 84 -11.51 24.99 10.45
C ASP A 84 -10.18 25.40 11.08
N THR A 85 -9.21 25.70 10.27
CA THR A 85 -7.84 26.02 10.71
C THR A 85 -7.10 26.90 9.72
N MET A 86 -6.08 27.60 10.21
CA MET A 86 -5.11 28.32 9.38
C MET A 86 -3.92 27.42 9.10
N MET A 87 -3.71 27.06 7.83
CA MET A 87 -2.61 26.20 7.43
C MET A 87 -2.07 26.59 6.05
N MET A 88 -0.79 26.36 5.79
CA MET A 88 -0.28 26.46 4.44
C MET A 88 -0.87 25.36 3.55
N PRO A 89 -1.37 25.68 2.34
CA PRO A 89 -1.92 24.65 1.44
C PRO A 89 -0.97 23.49 1.12
N ILE A 90 0.32 23.73 1.10
CA ILE A 90 1.31 22.63 0.93
C ILE A 90 1.29 21.65 2.12
N ASP A 91 1.09 22.16 3.33
CA ASP A 91 1.03 21.33 4.54
C ASP A 91 -0.30 20.59 4.63
N SER A 92 -1.40 21.18 4.16
CA SER A 92 -2.70 20.48 4.07
C SER A 92 -2.64 19.30 3.10
N ILE A 93 -1.94 19.43 1.97
CA ILE A 93 -1.68 18.30 1.07
C ILE A 93 -0.91 17.18 1.78
N ARG A 94 0.12 17.52 2.55
CA ARG A 94 0.91 16.57 3.33
C ARG A 94 0.04 15.91 4.42
N TYR A 95 -0.78 16.69 5.10
CA TYR A 95 -1.74 16.21 6.10
C TYR A 95 -2.71 15.19 5.53
N VAL A 96 -3.35 15.49 4.39
CA VAL A 96 -4.26 14.56 3.70
C VAL A 96 -3.57 13.24 3.31
N LYS A 97 -2.28 13.29 2.97
CA LYS A 97 -1.46 12.09 2.68
C LYS A 97 -1.13 11.26 3.92
N SER A 98 -1.32 11.78 5.13
CA SER A 98 -1.11 11.04 6.37
C SER A 98 -2.27 10.12 6.75
N PHE A 99 -3.43 10.25 6.10
CA PHE A 99 -4.56 9.37 6.35
C PHE A 99 -4.40 8.02 5.65
N LEU A 100 -4.56 6.96 6.43
CA LEU A 100 -4.58 5.59 5.93
C LEU A 100 -5.77 5.39 4.99
N ARG A 101 -5.57 4.59 3.98
CA ARG A 101 -6.60 4.20 3.02
C ARG A 101 -6.90 2.73 3.19
N ALA A 102 -8.18 2.38 3.16
CA ALA A 102 -8.62 1.00 3.20
C ALA A 102 -9.72 0.78 2.19
N GLY A 103 -9.74 -0.42 1.61
CA GLY A 103 -10.84 -0.93 0.81
C GLY A 103 -11.14 -2.35 1.25
N PHE A 104 -12.37 -2.78 1.09
CA PHE A 104 -12.80 -4.12 1.42
C PHE A 104 -13.83 -4.62 0.41
N MET A 105 -13.68 -5.87 -0.01
CA MET A 105 -14.66 -6.54 -0.86
C MET A 105 -14.85 -7.98 -0.38
N SER A 106 -16.09 -8.42 -0.32
CA SER A 106 -16.46 -9.81 -0.07
C SER A 106 -17.28 -10.34 -1.22
N MET A 107 -16.97 -11.56 -1.66
CA MET A 107 -17.61 -12.22 -2.79
C MET A 107 -18.07 -13.63 -2.41
N ASP A 108 -19.15 -14.08 -3.00
CA ASP A 108 -19.53 -15.47 -3.01
C ASP A 108 -18.55 -16.25 -3.91
N PRO A 109 -17.83 -17.27 -3.39
CA PRO A 109 -16.82 -17.98 -4.18
C PRO A 109 -17.39 -18.88 -5.28
N LYS A 110 -18.69 -19.23 -5.24
CA LYS A 110 -19.35 -20.07 -6.25
C LYS A 110 -19.93 -19.26 -7.39
N THR A 111 -20.52 -18.13 -7.09
CA THR A 111 -21.27 -17.31 -8.06
C THR A 111 -20.51 -16.08 -8.53
N GLY A 112 -19.45 -15.66 -7.79
CA GLY A 112 -18.77 -14.40 -8.01
C GLY A 112 -19.56 -13.16 -7.57
N ALA A 113 -20.75 -13.34 -6.99
CA ALA A 113 -21.59 -12.23 -6.56
C ALA A 113 -20.94 -11.44 -5.43
N VAL A 114 -20.79 -10.14 -5.59
CA VAL A 114 -20.27 -9.24 -4.56
C VAL A 114 -21.30 -9.09 -3.44
N LYS A 115 -20.93 -9.44 -2.23
CA LYS A 115 -21.79 -9.41 -1.03
C LYS A 115 -21.57 -8.15 -0.20
N ALA A 116 -20.35 -7.62 -0.18
CA ALA A 116 -20.02 -6.36 0.47
C ALA A 116 -18.91 -5.65 -0.31
N TYR A 117 -18.99 -4.34 -0.36
CA TYR A 117 -18.03 -3.50 -1.07
C TYR A 117 -17.81 -2.19 -0.31
N VAL A 118 -16.56 -1.90 0.02
CA VAL A 118 -16.12 -0.64 0.63
C VAL A 118 -14.92 -0.15 -0.17
N GLY A 119 -15.13 0.80 -1.06
CA GLY A 119 -14.08 1.35 -1.93
C GLY A 119 -13.13 2.30 -1.19
N GLY A 120 -13.59 2.91 -0.10
CA GLY A 120 -12.83 3.86 0.71
C GLY A 120 -13.48 4.10 2.06
N LEU A 121 -12.82 4.89 2.92
CA LEU A 121 -13.32 5.19 4.26
C LEU A 121 -14.34 6.31 4.27
N ASP A 122 -14.16 7.29 3.41
CA ASP A 122 -14.98 8.48 3.28
C ASP A 122 -14.87 9.01 1.86
N TYR A 123 -15.94 8.87 1.08
CA TYR A 123 -15.95 9.28 -0.33
C TYR A 123 -15.98 10.80 -0.51
N SER A 124 -16.54 11.54 0.42
CA SER A 124 -16.65 13.00 0.33
C SER A 124 -15.28 13.68 0.40
N HIS A 125 -14.35 13.12 1.19
CA HIS A 125 -13.00 13.64 1.36
C HIS A 125 -11.95 12.88 0.51
N PHE A 126 -12.22 11.61 0.17
CA PHE A 126 -11.26 10.70 -0.44
C PHE A 126 -11.88 9.91 -1.60
N MET A 127 -12.11 10.57 -2.72
CA MET A 127 -12.79 10.03 -3.91
C MET A 127 -11.97 8.97 -4.68
N TYR A 128 -11.16 8.15 -4.00
CA TYR A 128 -10.35 7.13 -4.65
C TYR A 128 -10.75 5.74 -4.19
N ASP A 129 -11.20 4.92 -5.12
CA ASP A 129 -11.57 3.54 -4.87
C ASP A 129 -10.32 2.67 -4.70
N MET A 130 -10.12 2.17 -3.47
CA MET A 130 -8.98 1.33 -3.12
C MET A 130 -9.13 -0.12 -3.60
N VAL A 131 -10.35 -0.57 -3.87
CA VAL A 131 -10.62 -1.94 -4.33
C VAL A 131 -10.30 -2.09 -5.81
N THR A 132 -10.81 -1.20 -6.65
CA THR A 132 -10.64 -1.27 -8.11
C THR A 132 -9.45 -0.46 -8.62
N GLY A 133 -9.17 0.70 -8.01
CA GLY A 133 -8.09 1.60 -8.43
C GLY A 133 -6.76 1.38 -7.70
N GLY A 134 -6.80 0.78 -6.51
CA GLY A 134 -5.63 0.61 -5.65
C GLY A 134 -4.65 -0.43 -6.15
N ARG A 135 -3.58 0.00 -6.79
CA ARG A 135 -2.48 -0.92 -7.19
C ARG A 135 -1.52 -1.11 -6.04
N ARG A 136 -1.36 -2.37 -5.61
CA ARG A 136 -0.45 -2.78 -4.53
C ARG A 136 0.36 -3.99 -4.95
N GLN A 137 1.54 -4.15 -4.37
CA GLN A 137 2.32 -5.36 -4.51
C GLN A 137 1.54 -6.51 -3.85
N VAL A 138 1.28 -7.56 -4.62
CA VAL A 138 0.49 -8.71 -4.14
C VAL A 138 1.14 -9.44 -2.97
N GLY A 139 2.47 -9.40 -2.86
CA GLY A 139 3.21 -10.05 -1.79
C GLY A 139 2.86 -11.54 -1.68
N SER A 140 2.71 -12.02 -0.47
CA SER A 140 2.40 -13.44 -0.20
C SER A 140 0.98 -13.87 -0.59
N THR A 141 0.10 -12.97 -0.97
CA THR A 141 -1.24 -13.35 -1.47
C THR A 141 -1.19 -14.04 -2.84
N ILE A 142 -0.07 -13.97 -3.55
CA ILE A 142 0.16 -14.73 -4.79
C ILE A 142 0.41 -16.23 -4.53
N LYS A 143 0.83 -16.61 -3.32
CA LYS A 143 1.26 -17.98 -3.03
C LYS A 143 0.18 -19.04 -3.26
N PRO A 144 -1.08 -18.87 -2.87
CA PRO A 144 -2.13 -19.83 -3.20
C PRO A 144 -2.21 -20.12 -4.70
N PHE A 145 -2.13 -19.10 -5.55
CA PHE A 145 -2.14 -19.27 -7.01
C PHE A 145 -0.91 -20.02 -7.51
N LEU A 146 0.27 -19.67 -7.01
CA LEU A 146 1.51 -20.38 -7.35
C LEU A 146 1.46 -21.86 -6.96
N TYR A 147 0.94 -22.16 -5.78
CA TYR A 147 0.82 -23.54 -5.32
C TYR A 147 -0.27 -24.31 -6.06
N SER A 148 -1.38 -23.66 -6.44
CA SER A 148 -2.39 -24.27 -7.32
C SER A 148 -1.78 -24.64 -8.67
N LEU A 149 -1.04 -23.74 -9.30
CA LEU A 149 -0.31 -24.01 -10.54
C LEU A 149 0.68 -25.16 -10.37
N ALA A 150 1.40 -25.24 -9.25
CA ALA A 150 2.27 -26.36 -8.95
C ALA A 150 1.52 -27.70 -8.88
N MET A 151 0.32 -27.72 -8.25
CA MET A 151 -0.51 -28.94 -8.22
C MET A 151 -0.95 -29.36 -9.62
N GLU A 152 -1.33 -28.43 -10.49
CA GLU A 152 -1.65 -28.70 -11.90
C GLU A 152 -0.46 -29.27 -12.68
N ASN A 153 0.77 -28.93 -12.27
CA ASN A 153 2.02 -29.44 -12.85
C ASN A 153 2.56 -30.71 -12.13
N GLY A 154 1.70 -31.44 -11.43
CA GLY A 154 2.01 -32.76 -10.86
C GLY A 154 2.64 -32.75 -9.47
N PHE A 155 2.81 -31.59 -8.84
CA PHE A 155 3.18 -31.53 -7.43
C PHE A 155 1.97 -31.88 -6.55
N THR A 156 2.25 -32.29 -5.32
CA THR A 156 1.22 -32.56 -4.29
C THR A 156 1.53 -31.78 -3.03
N PRO A 157 0.56 -31.60 -2.11
CA PRO A 157 0.83 -30.97 -0.81
C PRO A 157 1.93 -31.68 -0.01
N CYS A 158 2.17 -32.97 -0.26
CA CYS A 158 3.19 -33.80 0.39
C CYS A 158 4.53 -33.78 -0.35
N SER A 159 4.60 -33.22 -1.57
CA SER A 159 5.88 -33.07 -2.29
C SER A 159 6.87 -32.30 -1.45
N MET A 160 8.12 -32.77 -1.43
CA MET A 160 9.19 -32.23 -0.59
C MET A 160 10.03 -31.21 -1.36
N ALA A 161 10.38 -30.13 -0.70
CA ALA A 161 11.24 -29.07 -1.24
C ALA A 161 12.32 -28.69 -0.23
N PRO A 162 13.53 -28.29 -0.68
CA PRO A 162 14.61 -27.89 0.21
C PRO A 162 14.33 -26.52 0.82
N ASN A 163 14.36 -26.43 2.13
CA ASN A 163 14.15 -25.18 2.86
C ASN A 163 15.49 -24.43 3.05
N VAL A 164 16.07 -24.01 1.95
CA VAL A 164 17.37 -23.32 1.90
C VAL A 164 17.28 -22.04 1.08
N GLN A 165 18.09 -21.07 1.45
CA GLN A 165 18.21 -19.84 0.66
C GLN A 165 18.99 -20.11 -0.62
N GLN A 166 18.40 -19.85 -1.75
CA GLN A 166 19.02 -19.98 -3.08
C GLN A 166 18.93 -18.64 -3.80
N SER A 167 19.89 -18.41 -4.69
CA SER A 167 19.88 -17.24 -5.58
C SER A 167 19.40 -17.66 -6.96
N TYR A 168 18.58 -16.85 -7.57
CA TYR A 168 17.99 -17.07 -8.88
C TYR A 168 18.40 -15.95 -9.84
N ARG A 169 18.70 -16.30 -11.06
CA ARG A 169 18.95 -15.31 -12.11
C ARG A 169 17.61 -14.88 -12.72
N VAL A 170 17.33 -13.57 -12.67
CA VAL A 170 16.13 -12.97 -13.26
C VAL A 170 16.58 -11.90 -14.25
N GLY A 171 16.55 -12.22 -15.53
CA GLY A 171 17.18 -11.38 -16.55
C GLY A 171 18.68 -11.18 -16.30
N ASN A 172 19.12 -9.93 -16.18
CA ASN A 172 20.51 -9.57 -15.91
C ASN A 172 20.83 -9.39 -14.42
N GLN A 173 19.87 -9.67 -13.52
CA GLN A 173 20.05 -9.51 -12.08
C GLN A 173 20.00 -10.84 -11.34
N THR A 174 20.70 -10.91 -10.21
CA THR A 174 20.60 -12.04 -9.28
C THR A 174 19.66 -11.66 -8.15
N TRP A 175 18.63 -12.45 -7.94
CA TRP A 175 17.67 -12.28 -6.87
C TRP A 175 17.81 -13.38 -5.81
N THR A 176 17.92 -12.98 -4.56
CA THR A 176 18.05 -13.89 -3.43
C THR A 176 16.92 -13.63 -2.43
N PRO A 177 15.87 -14.46 -2.39
CA PRO A 177 14.73 -14.26 -1.51
C PRO A 177 15.13 -14.38 -0.03
N ARG A 178 14.50 -13.56 0.81
CA ARG A 178 14.65 -13.62 2.27
C ARG A 178 13.37 -14.15 2.91
N ASN A 179 13.51 -14.92 3.99
CA ASN A 179 12.41 -15.33 4.85
C ASN A 179 12.35 -14.46 6.11
N ALA A 180 11.15 -14.39 6.71
CA ALA A 180 10.95 -13.74 7.99
C ALA A 180 11.65 -14.48 9.16
N ASN A 181 11.82 -15.80 9.04
CA ASN A 181 12.52 -16.63 10.02
C ASN A 181 13.28 -17.77 9.34
N ARG A 182 14.08 -18.51 10.12
CA ARG A 182 14.88 -19.65 9.67
C ARG A 182 14.39 -20.98 10.26
N LYS A 183 13.11 -21.11 10.58
CA LYS A 183 12.55 -22.37 11.06
C LYS A 183 12.84 -23.51 10.08
N ARG A 184 13.36 -24.63 10.56
CA ARG A 184 13.71 -25.81 9.77
C ARG A 184 14.64 -25.53 8.58
N TYR A 185 15.56 -24.55 8.71
CA TYR A 185 16.56 -24.26 7.69
C TYR A 185 17.45 -25.46 7.44
N GLY A 186 17.69 -25.79 6.16
CA GLY A 186 18.49 -26.94 5.74
C GLY A 186 17.72 -28.24 5.61
N GLU A 187 16.46 -28.30 6.04
CA GLU A 187 15.65 -29.50 5.96
C GLU A 187 14.86 -29.59 4.64
N MET A 188 14.51 -30.82 4.27
CA MET A 188 13.44 -31.07 3.31
C MET A 188 12.07 -30.90 4.01
N VAL A 189 11.20 -30.09 3.45
CA VAL A 189 9.87 -29.79 4.02
C VAL A 189 8.79 -29.99 2.98
N SER A 190 7.57 -30.34 3.42
CA SER A 190 6.44 -30.47 2.49
C SER A 190 5.97 -29.12 1.97
N LEU A 191 5.39 -29.10 0.77
CA LEU A 191 4.79 -27.90 0.19
C LEU A 191 3.67 -27.36 1.08
N LYS A 192 2.86 -28.23 1.69
CA LYS A 192 1.84 -27.85 2.69
C LYS A 192 2.46 -27.02 3.83
N TRP A 193 3.58 -27.45 4.37
CA TRP A 193 4.29 -26.72 5.41
C TRP A 193 4.83 -25.38 4.88
N GLY A 194 5.42 -25.38 3.68
CA GLY A 194 5.94 -24.19 3.02
C GLY A 194 4.88 -23.10 2.84
N LEU A 195 3.68 -23.46 2.41
CA LEU A 195 2.55 -22.55 2.27
C LEU A 195 2.06 -22.05 3.64
N ALA A 196 1.85 -22.96 4.59
CA ALA A 196 1.39 -22.64 5.94
C ALA A 196 2.32 -21.66 6.69
N GLN A 197 3.64 -21.76 6.44
CA GLN A 197 4.64 -20.82 6.99
C GLN A 197 4.89 -19.59 6.11
N SER A 198 4.16 -19.48 5.01
CA SER A 198 4.39 -18.41 4.02
C SER A 198 5.87 -18.29 3.60
N ASN A 199 6.54 -19.44 3.44
CA ASN A 199 7.98 -19.54 3.20
C ASN A 199 8.35 -19.06 1.78
N ASN A 200 9.26 -18.07 1.70
CA ASN A 200 9.66 -17.49 0.40
C ASN A 200 10.64 -18.37 -0.35
N TRP A 201 11.50 -19.13 0.34
CA TRP A 201 12.47 -20.03 -0.32
C TRP A 201 11.76 -21.16 -1.06
N ILE A 202 10.74 -21.76 -0.42
CA ILE A 202 9.92 -22.80 -1.05
C ILE A 202 9.13 -22.23 -2.24
N SER A 203 8.57 -21.04 -2.10
CA SER A 203 7.85 -20.38 -3.20
C SER A 203 8.77 -20.09 -4.38
N ALA A 204 9.98 -19.58 -4.13
CA ALA A 204 10.96 -19.34 -5.18
C ALA A 204 11.46 -20.65 -5.83
N TYR A 205 11.65 -21.70 -5.03
CA TYR A 205 11.95 -23.04 -5.54
C TYR A 205 10.84 -23.54 -6.47
N LEU A 206 9.58 -23.44 -6.07
CA LEU A 206 8.45 -23.82 -6.93
C LEU A 206 8.44 -23.03 -8.23
N MET A 207 8.57 -21.70 -8.17
CA MET A 207 8.64 -20.87 -9.38
C MET A 207 9.76 -21.31 -10.32
N SER A 208 10.90 -21.76 -9.80
CA SER A 208 12.01 -22.26 -10.63
C SER A 208 11.77 -23.63 -11.26
N LYS A 209 10.72 -24.34 -10.86
CA LYS A 209 10.34 -25.68 -11.37
C LYS A 209 9.13 -25.63 -12.30
N LEU A 210 8.43 -24.52 -12.34
CA LEU A 210 7.29 -24.29 -13.21
C LEU A 210 7.75 -23.56 -14.48
N ASN A 211 7.34 -24.03 -15.63
CA ASN A 211 7.63 -23.43 -16.95
C ASN A 211 6.57 -22.37 -17.29
#